data_c43404af0b0fb15e8d83a1f86fd3c296
#
_entry.id   c43404af0b0fb15e8d83a1f86fd3c296
#
_cell.length_a   1.000
_cell.length_b   1.000
_cell.length_c   1.000
_cell.angle_alpha   90.00
_cell.angle_beta   90.00
_cell.angle_gamma   90.00
#
_symmetry.space_group_name_H-M   'P 1'
#
loop_
_entity.id
_entity.type
_entity.pdbx_description
1 polymer ?
#
loop_
_entity_poly.entity_id
_entity_poly.type
_entity_poly.pdbx_seq_one_letter_code
_entity_poly.pdbx_strand_id
1 'polypeptide(L)'
;MQLSLSVRIAEEFMSKEKASMPLDDLARLAKCCGYEALCMRASQVGVKSPPEAVDQAADCLDEAGLSVSMVTGDFDTVYNNDNGPSALRDITPYLDLAKRLGAPRIRVALKRQSDIANAQSAADEAAERGIQLVHQCHTLSLFETVESIERTLTAIDRPNFGLVYEPANLETCAQDYGQGTIERLAKWIFNVYLQNQILKPDGALTLPTWCNGDVSFDLIPIHASGGVDFERVFTGLKAIDYDGTVTVHQSAQPGETAQESAGGTADFLRSLI
;
A
#
# COMPACT_ATOMS: atom_id res chain seq x y z
N MET A 1 -14.29 3.37 8.28
CA MET A 1 -12.93 3.08 7.74
C MET A 1 -12.06 2.49 8.84
N GLN A 2 -11.21 1.49 8.52
CA GLN A 2 -10.31 0.83 9.46
C GLN A 2 -8.88 1.38 9.29
N LEU A 3 -8.20 1.76 10.38
CA LEU A 3 -6.81 2.22 10.31
C LEU A 3 -5.82 1.05 10.32
N SER A 4 -4.92 1.02 9.35
CA SER A 4 -3.83 0.07 9.24
C SER A 4 -2.47 0.78 9.21
N LEU A 5 -1.46 0.18 9.83
CA LEU A 5 -0.09 0.68 9.79
C LEU A 5 0.75 -0.24 8.90
N SER A 6 1.43 0.32 7.91
CA SER A 6 2.40 -0.45 7.13
C SER A 6 3.66 -0.71 7.96
N VAL A 7 4.17 -1.93 7.89
CA VAL A 7 5.48 -2.28 8.50
C VAL A 7 6.62 -1.42 7.94
N ARG A 8 6.38 -0.65 6.87
CA ARG A 8 7.33 0.33 6.32
C ARG A 8 7.80 1.35 7.36
N ILE A 9 7.00 1.67 8.37
CA ILE A 9 7.41 2.58 9.46
C ILE A 9 8.60 2.04 10.27
N ALA A 10 8.75 0.72 10.30
CA ALA A 10 9.82 -0.01 10.98
C ALA A 10 10.83 -0.64 9.99
N GLU A 11 10.98 -0.08 8.80
CA GLU A 11 12.06 -0.42 7.88
C GLU A 11 13.23 0.56 8.04
N GLU A 12 14.47 0.06 7.85
CA GLU A 12 15.64 0.95 7.80
C GLU A 12 15.43 2.02 6.75
N PHE A 13 15.78 3.27 7.08
CA PHE A 13 15.65 4.40 6.17
C PHE A 13 16.36 4.08 4.84
N MET A 14 15.63 4.22 3.73
CA MET A 14 16.06 3.92 2.36
C MET A 14 16.28 2.44 2.02
N SER A 15 16.20 1.50 2.96
CA SER A 15 16.45 0.07 2.66
C SER A 15 15.22 -0.67 2.13
N LYS A 16 14.03 -0.48 2.60
CA LYS A 16 12.81 -1.27 2.31
C LYS A 16 12.94 -2.80 2.49
N GLU A 17 14.13 -3.34 2.74
CA GLU A 17 14.41 -4.77 2.85
C GLU A 17 14.62 -5.23 4.28
N LYS A 18 15.17 -4.33 5.10
CA LYS A 18 15.51 -4.65 6.48
C LYS A 18 14.53 -4.00 7.44
N ALA A 19 13.99 -4.82 8.33
CA ALA A 19 13.28 -4.32 9.48
C ALA A 19 14.27 -3.66 10.46
N SER A 20 13.94 -2.47 10.92
CA SER A 20 14.66 -1.74 11.98
C SER A 20 14.09 -2.07 13.38
N MET A 21 12.96 -2.80 13.43
CA MET A 21 12.25 -3.17 14.65
C MET A 21 11.68 -4.58 14.50
N PRO A 22 11.78 -5.44 15.51
CA PRO A 22 11.10 -6.74 15.54
C PRO A 22 9.58 -6.59 15.42
N LEU A 23 8.92 -7.60 14.85
CA LEU A 23 7.47 -7.54 14.58
C LEU A 23 6.63 -7.42 15.86
N ASP A 24 7.04 -8.05 16.94
CA ASP A 24 6.35 -8.01 18.24
C ASP A 24 6.38 -6.59 18.86
N ASP A 25 7.51 -5.87 18.73
CA ASP A 25 7.61 -4.46 19.14
C ASP A 25 6.75 -3.57 18.27
N LEU A 26 6.75 -3.81 16.96
CA LEU A 26 5.91 -3.07 16.01
C LEU A 26 4.41 -3.32 16.24
N ALA A 27 4.02 -4.56 16.51
CA ALA A 27 2.63 -4.91 16.82
C ALA A 27 2.14 -4.22 18.09
N ARG A 28 2.96 -4.21 19.16
CA ARG A 28 2.66 -3.45 20.38
C ARG A 28 2.53 -1.96 20.11
N LEU A 29 3.46 -1.38 19.35
CA LEU A 29 3.43 0.03 18.95
C LEU A 29 2.14 0.35 18.20
N ALA A 30 1.82 -0.42 17.16
CA ALA A 30 0.61 -0.23 16.36
C ALA A 30 -0.66 -0.27 17.24
N LYS A 31 -0.75 -1.25 18.12
CA LYS A 31 -1.89 -1.38 19.05
C LYS A 31 -1.98 -0.21 20.01
N CYS A 32 -0.87 0.22 20.60
CA CYS A 32 -0.83 1.38 21.51
C CYS A 32 -1.26 2.67 20.81
N CYS A 33 -0.92 2.85 19.53
CA CYS A 33 -1.36 3.98 18.71
C CYS A 33 -2.80 3.81 18.18
N GLY A 34 -3.47 2.66 18.48
CA GLY A 34 -4.86 2.40 18.13
C GLY A 34 -5.09 2.02 16.67
N TYR A 35 -4.09 1.46 16.01
CA TYR A 35 -4.30 0.77 14.74
C TYR A 35 -4.98 -0.58 14.97
N GLU A 36 -5.76 -1.03 14.00
CA GLU A 36 -6.53 -2.26 14.04
C GLU A 36 -5.91 -3.36 13.17
N ALA A 37 -5.01 -2.97 12.25
CA ALA A 37 -4.37 -3.86 11.32
C ALA A 37 -2.92 -3.46 11.01
N LEU A 38 -2.12 -4.43 10.56
CA LEU A 38 -0.85 -4.18 9.89
C LEU A 38 -0.92 -4.52 8.40
N CYS A 39 -0.25 -3.70 7.58
CA CYS A 39 0.04 -4.03 6.19
C CYS A 39 1.44 -4.63 6.12
N MET A 40 1.51 -5.93 5.86
CA MET A 40 2.74 -6.73 5.92
C MET A 40 3.56 -6.63 4.63
N ARG A 41 4.88 -6.69 4.78
CA ARG A 41 5.84 -6.66 3.65
C ARG A 41 6.95 -7.68 3.88
N ALA A 42 7.66 -8.00 2.79
CA ALA A 42 8.75 -8.97 2.77
C ALA A 42 9.92 -8.64 3.72
N SER A 43 10.03 -7.39 4.19
CA SER A 43 10.98 -6.98 5.24
C SER A 43 10.73 -7.65 6.60
N GLN A 44 9.50 -8.05 6.88
CA GLN A 44 9.15 -8.84 8.06
C GLN A 44 9.02 -10.33 7.69
N VAL A 45 8.08 -10.66 6.82
CA VAL A 45 7.92 -12.00 6.24
C VAL A 45 7.43 -11.91 4.80
N GLY A 46 7.94 -12.81 3.94
CA GLY A 46 7.59 -12.86 2.52
C GLY A 46 7.56 -14.29 2.00
N VAL A 47 7.36 -14.47 0.70
CA VAL A 47 7.25 -15.79 0.05
C VAL A 47 8.51 -16.64 0.14
N LYS A 48 9.65 -16.03 0.47
CA LYS A 48 10.93 -16.72 0.68
C LYS A 48 11.24 -17.00 2.17
N SER A 49 10.37 -16.55 3.07
CA SER A 49 10.57 -16.81 4.50
C SER A 49 10.31 -18.27 4.84
N PRO A 50 11.05 -18.84 5.81
CA PRO A 50 10.74 -20.16 6.34
C PRO A 50 9.28 -20.23 6.84
N PRO A 51 8.58 -21.35 6.65
CA PRO A 51 7.20 -21.51 7.11
C PRO A 51 7.01 -21.16 8.59
N GLU A 52 7.95 -21.56 9.44
CA GLU A 52 7.91 -21.30 10.88
C GLU A 52 7.99 -19.81 11.21
N ALA A 53 8.70 -19.01 10.41
CA ALA A 53 8.77 -17.57 10.60
C ALA A 53 7.43 -16.90 10.21
N VAL A 54 6.73 -17.44 9.21
CA VAL A 54 5.40 -16.95 8.82
C VAL A 54 4.37 -17.30 9.90
N ASP A 55 4.42 -18.51 10.46
CA ASP A 55 3.55 -18.92 11.56
C ASP A 55 3.78 -18.06 12.81
N GLN A 56 5.04 -17.83 13.19
CA GLN A 56 5.39 -16.94 14.31
C GLN A 56 4.89 -15.51 14.09
N ALA A 57 4.93 -15.01 12.85
CA ALA A 57 4.40 -13.69 12.54
C ALA A 57 2.87 -13.65 12.67
N ALA A 58 2.17 -14.69 12.21
CA ALA A 58 0.72 -14.80 12.37
C ALA A 58 0.32 -14.85 13.85
N ASP A 59 0.95 -15.72 14.63
CA ASP A 59 0.71 -15.85 16.07
C ASP A 59 0.95 -14.52 16.81
N CYS A 60 2.04 -13.84 16.49
CA CYS A 60 2.36 -12.51 17.06
C CYS A 60 1.26 -11.47 16.81
N LEU A 61 0.70 -11.43 15.60
CA LEU A 61 -0.36 -10.50 15.26
C LEU A 61 -1.68 -10.86 15.93
N ASP A 62 -2.00 -12.15 16.00
CA ASP A 62 -3.21 -12.64 16.68
C ASP A 62 -3.13 -12.36 18.20
N GLU A 63 -2.00 -12.57 18.85
CA GLU A 63 -1.77 -12.25 20.26
C GLU A 63 -1.90 -10.74 20.53
N ALA A 64 -1.45 -9.89 19.60
CA ALA A 64 -1.63 -8.45 19.69
C ALA A 64 -3.07 -7.99 19.38
N GLY A 65 -3.93 -8.87 18.87
CA GLY A 65 -5.28 -8.54 18.41
C GLY A 65 -5.27 -7.58 17.22
N LEU A 66 -4.33 -7.80 16.28
CA LEU A 66 -4.20 -7.05 15.03
C LEU A 66 -4.54 -7.94 13.84
N SER A 67 -5.35 -7.45 12.91
CA SER A 67 -5.56 -8.13 11.63
C SER A 67 -4.45 -7.77 10.63
N VAL A 68 -4.36 -8.51 9.53
CA VAL A 68 -3.51 -8.15 8.39
C VAL A 68 -4.38 -7.54 7.30
N SER A 69 -4.13 -6.27 6.96
CA SER A 69 -4.92 -5.56 5.94
C SER A 69 -4.55 -5.97 4.51
N MET A 70 -3.29 -6.27 4.28
CA MET A 70 -2.72 -6.64 2.98
C MET A 70 -1.31 -7.18 3.17
N VAL A 71 -0.83 -7.99 2.22
CA VAL A 71 0.57 -8.43 2.16
C VAL A 71 1.23 -8.06 0.83
N THR A 72 2.52 -7.64 0.88
CA THR A 72 3.42 -7.54 -0.27
C THR A 72 4.53 -8.56 -0.06
N GLY A 73 4.46 -9.67 -0.80
CA GLY A 73 5.18 -10.90 -0.48
C GLY A 73 6.64 -10.95 -0.93
N ASP A 74 7.12 -10.00 -1.76
CA ASP A 74 8.49 -9.96 -2.26
C ASP A 74 9.02 -8.54 -2.43
N PHE A 75 10.34 -8.42 -2.62
CA PHE A 75 11.00 -7.13 -2.82
C PHE A 75 10.84 -6.57 -4.25
N ASP A 76 10.65 -7.42 -5.26
CA ASP A 76 10.43 -6.98 -6.63
C ASP A 76 9.14 -6.17 -6.73
N THR A 77 8.07 -6.64 -6.06
CA THR A 77 6.81 -5.88 -5.94
C THR A 77 6.97 -4.67 -5.02
N VAL A 78 7.73 -4.78 -3.91
CA VAL A 78 8.00 -3.65 -2.99
C VAL A 78 8.65 -2.48 -3.73
N TYR A 79 9.63 -2.76 -4.58
CA TYR A 79 10.32 -1.75 -5.39
C TYR A 79 9.58 -1.37 -6.67
N ASN A 80 8.55 -2.11 -7.03
CA ASN A 80 7.88 -1.98 -8.32
C ASN A 80 8.89 -1.99 -9.48
N ASN A 81 9.89 -2.87 -9.41
CA ASN A 81 10.91 -3.01 -10.44
C ASN A 81 10.39 -3.84 -11.64
N ASP A 82 11.24 -4.07 -12.64
CA ASP A 82 10.85 -4.80 -13.86
C ASP A 82 10.49 -6.27 -13.62
N ASN A 83 10.91 -6.86 -12.49
CA ASN A 83 10.56 -8.22 -12.08
C ASN A 83 9.25 -8.28 -11.27
N GLY A 84 8.73 -7.15 -10.78
CA GLY A 84 7.50 -7.09 -9.96
C GLY A 84 6.34 -7.90 -10.54
N PRO A 85 6.09 -7.89 -11.88
CA PRO A 85 5.04 -8.72 -12.49
C PRO A 85 5.27 -10.24 -12.41
N SER A 86 6.42 -10.72 -11.92
CA SER A 86 6.67 -12.17 -11.77
C SER A 86 5.67 -12.85 -10.84
N ALA A 87 5.22 -12.15 -9.79
CA ALA A 87 4.19 -12.62 -8.88
C ALA A 87 2.88 -13.03 -9.59
N LEU A 88 2.52 -12.34 -10.68
CA LEU A 88 1.33 -12.66 -11.47
C LEU A 88 1.46 -13.93 -12.31
N ARG A 89 2.69 -14.38 -12.59
CA ARG A 89 2.95 -15.61 -13.36
C ARG A 89 2.96 -16.86 -12.48
N ASP A 90 3.19 -16.68 -11.19
CA ASP A 90 3.13 -17.73 -10.16
C ASP A 90 2.63 -17.12 -8.87
N ILE A 91 1.31 -17.02 -8.75
CA ILE A 91 0.67 -16.37 -7.60
C ILE A 91 0.52 -17.29 -6.39
N THR A 92 0.61 -18.62 -6.60
CA THR A 92 0.37 -19.63 -5.54
C THR A 92 1.16 -19.38 -4.26
N PRO A 93 2.49 -19.09 -4.28
CA PRO A 93 3.25 -18.84 -3.05
C PRO A 93 2.74 -17.60 -2.28
N TYR A 94 2.24 -16.58 -2.99
CA TYR A 94 1.69 -15.37 -2.37
C TYR A 94 0.32 -15.63 -1.75
N LEU A 95 -0.49 -16.48 -2.38
CA LEU A 95 -1.77 -16.92 -1.85
C LEU A 95 -1.60 -17.75 -0.58
N ASP A 96 -0.58 -18.63 -0.55
CA ASP A 96 -0.24 -19.42 0.63
C ASP A 96 0.22 -18.52 1.79
N LEU A 97 1.09 -17.55 1.50
CA LEU A 97 1.52 -16.53 2.48
C LEU A 97 0.33 -15.73 3.02
N ALA A 98 -0.53 -15.21 2.12
CA ALA A 98 -1.69 -14.42 2.52
C ALA A 98 -2.65 -15.24 3.39
N LYS A 99 -2.91 -16.49 3.03
CA LYS A 99 -3.76 -17.40 3.81
C LYS A 99 -3.21 -17.65 5.22
N ARG A 100 -1.90 -17.88 5.35
CA ARG A 100 -1.24 -18.12 6.66
C ARG A 100 -1.28 -16.89 7.56
N LEU A 101 -1.14 -15.69 6.98
CA LEU A 101 -1.22 -14.41 7.70
C LEU A 101 -2.67 -13.90 7.89
N GLY A 102 -3.67 -14.58 7.37
CA GLY A 102 -5.05 -14.10 7.39
C GLY A 102 -5.27 -12.82 6.56
N ALA A 103 -4.40 -12.55 5.58
CA ALA A 103 -4.48 -11.35 4.76
C ALA A 103 -5.55 -11.48 3.66
N PRO A 104 -6.53 -10.58 3.57
CA PRO A 104 -7.57 -10.62 2.54
C PRO A 104 -7.08 -10.12 1.18
N ARG A 105 -5.90 -9.50 1.11
CA ARG A 105 -5.38 -8.84 -0.10
C ARG A 105 -3.90 -9.07 -0.30
N ILE A 106 -3.51 -9.18 -1.57
CA ILE A 106 -2.10 -9.25 -1.99
C ILE A 106 -1.83 -8.08 -2.94
N ARG A 107 -0.79 -7.29 -2.64
CA ARG A 107 -0.29 -6.30 -3.58
C ARG A 107 0.55 -6.98 -4.65
N VAL A 108 0.25 -6.65 -5.91
CA VAL A 108 0.96 -7.12 -7.11
C VAL A 108 1.40 -5.93 -7.97
N ALA A 109 2.19 -6.18 -9.03
CA ALA A 109 2.66 -5.15 -9.94
C ALA A 109 2.35 -5.51 -11.40
N LEU A 110 1.94 -4.50 -12.18
CA LEU A 110 1.75 -4.57 -13.64
C LEU A 110 2.54 -3.43 -14.31
N LYS A 111 3.41 -3.77 -15.23
CA LYS A 111 4.27 -2.81 -15.94
C LYS A 111 3.89 -2.66 -17.42
N ARG A 112 3.30 -3.68 -18.01
CA ARG A 112 3.06 -3.74 -19.47
C ARG A 112 1.67 -4.30 -19.76
N GLN A 113 1.12 -4.00 -20.93
CA GLN A 113 -0.15 -4.53 -21.39
C GLN A 113 -0.15 -6.08 -21.43
N SER A 114 1.00 -6.69 -21.71
CA SER A 114 1.17 -8.15 -21.69
C SER A 114 0.99 -8.77 -20.29
N ASP A 115 1.05 -7.99 -19.22
CA ASP A 115 0.84 -8.49 -17.86
C ASP A 115 -0.65 -8.71 -17.53
N ILE A 116 -1.56 -8.12 -18.34
CA ILE A 116 -3.02 -8.20 -18.10
C ILE A 116 -3.51 -9.66 -18.11
N ALA A 117 -3.07 -10.48 -19.07
CA ALA A 117 -3.49 -11.88 -19.13
C ALA A 117 -3.02 -12.67 -17.89
N ASN A 118 -1.81 -12.39 -17.39
CA ASN A 118 -1.32 -13.00 -16.15
C ASN A 118 -2.11 -12.49 -14.94
N ALA A 119 -2.48 -11.20 -14.91
CA ALA A 119 -3.30 -10.65 -13.85
C ALA A 119 -4.71 -11.28 -13.80
N GLN A 120 -5.30 -11.57 -14.97
CA GLN A 120 -6.58 -12.29 -15.06
C GLN A 120 -6.46 -13.70 -14.48
N SER A 121 -5.46 -14.47 -14.92
CA SER A 121 -5.24 -15.85 -14.44
C SER A 121 -4.93 -15.88 -12.93
N ALA A 122 -4.09 -14.96 -12.45
CA ALA A 122 -3.77 -14.84 -11.03
C ALA A 122 -5.00 -14.45 -10.20
N ALA A 123 -5.85 -13.56 -10.71
CA ALA A 123 -7.09 -13.16 -10.03
C ALA A 123 -8.10 -14.31 -9.99
N ASP A 124 -8.20 -15.13 -11.04
CA ASP A 124 -9.06 -16.31 -11.05
C ASP A 124 -8.61 -17.31 -9.96
N GLU A 125 -7.31 -17.61 -9.84
CA GLU A 125 -6.76 -18.46 -8.77
C GLU A 125 -6.98 -17.86 -7.37
N ALA A 126 -6.79 -16.55 -7.22
CA ALA A 126 -7.00 -15.84 -5.96
C ALA A 126 -8.48 -15.86 -5.53
N ALA A 127 -9.42 -15.81 -6.49
CA ALA A 127 -10.85 -15.88 -6.22
C ALA A 127 -11.27 -17.21 -5.59
N GLU A 128 -10.64 -18.32 -6.01
CA GLU A 128 -10.89 -19.66 -5.42
C GLU A 128 -10.53 -19.73 -3.93
N ARG A 129 -9.66 -18.83 -3.47
CA ARG A 129 -9.22 -18.72 -2.07
C ARG A 129 -9.85 -17.55 -1.31
N GLY A 130 -10.77 -16.80 -1.96
CA GLY A 130 -11.40 -15.61 -1.39
C GLY A 130 -10.45 -14.43 -1.18
N ILE A 131 -9.35 -14.37 -1.95
CA ILE A 131 -8.32 -13.34 -1.83
C ILE A 131 -8.46 -12.32 -2.98
N GLN A 132 -8.24 -11.05 -2.65
CA GLN A 132 -8.22 -9.97 -3.61
C GLN A 132 -6.77 -9.66 -4.04
N LEU A 133 -6.57 -9.35 -5.33
CA LEU A 133 -5.32 -8.80 -5.83
C LEU A 133 -5.49 -7.30 -6.03
N VAL A 134 -4.45 -6.53 -5.69
CA VAL A 134 -4.50 -5.06 -5.81
C VAL A 134 -3.20 -4.51 -6.38
N HIS A 135 -3.31 -3.51 -7.25
CA HIS A 135 -2.16 -2.72 -7.69
C HIS A 135 -2.21 -1.33 -7.06
N GLN A 136 -1.09 -0.84 -6.59
CA GLN A 136 -0.95 0.52 -6.05
C GLN A 136 -0.93 1.55 -7.18
N CYS A 137 -1.56 2.73 -7.02
CA CYS A 137 -1.18 3.89 -7.84
C CYS A 137 0.33 4.07 -7.71
N HIS A 138 1.08 3.89 -8.78
CA HIS A 138 2.55 3.88 -8.70
C HIS A 138 3.20 4.32 -10.00
N THR A 139 4.30 5.05 -9.86
CA THR A 139 5.15 5.48 -10.98
C THR A 139 5.75 4.29 -11.73
N LEU A 140 6.12 4.48 -12.99
CA LEU A 140 6.69 3.47 -13.88
C LEU A 140 5.82 2.20 -13.98
N SER A 141 4.49 2.37 -14.05
CA SER A 141 3.53 1.27 -14.15
C SER A 141 2.31 1.67 -14.99
N LEU A 142 1.43 0.71 -15.27
CA LEU A 142 0.13 1.00 -15.92
C LEU A 142 -0.82 1.81 -15.01
N PHE A 143 -0.40 2.13 -13.78
CA PHE A 143 -1.19 2.79 -12.75
C PHE A 143 -0.69 4.20 -12.39
N GLU A 144 -0.05 4.90 -13.37
CA GLU A 144 0.39 6.29 -13.21
C GLU A 144 -0.74 7.30 -13.40
N THR A 145 -1.60 7.11 -14.40
CA THR A 145 -2.66 8.07 -14.71
C THR A 145 -4.03 7.47 -14.46
N VAL A 146 -4.99 8.31 -14.05
CA VAL A 146 -6.37 7.89 -13.77
C VAL A 146 -6.98 7.17 -14.97
N GLU A 147 -6.75 7.69 -16.19
CA GLU A 147 -7.23 7.05 -17.42
C GLU A 147 -6.60 5.68 -17.66
N SER A 148 -5.29 5.54 -17.45
CA SER A 148 -4.58 4.26 -17.62
C SER A 148 -5.01 3.23 -16.56
N ILE A 149 -5.22 3.67 -15.30
CA ILE A 149 -5.75 2.85 -14.21
C ILE A 149 -7.12 2.28 -14.61
N GLU A 150 -8.05 3.15 -14.97
CA GLU A 150 -9.41 2.74 -15.36
C GLU A 150 -9.40 1.76 -16.55
N ARG A 151 -8.64 2.09 -17.60
CA ARG A 151 -8.49 1.24 -18.78
C ARG A 151 -7.91 -0.13 -18.43
N THR A 152 -6.88 -0.16 -17.57
CA THR A 152 -6.20 -1.40 -17.17
C THR A 152 -7.12 -2.27 -16.32
N LEU A 153 -7.79 -1.70 -15.32
CA LEU A 153 -8.73 -2.42 -14.46
C LEU A 153 -9.95 -2.93 -15.23
N THR A 154 -10.45 -2.13 -16.19
CA THR A 154 -11.51 -2.56 -17.11
C THR A 154 -11.05 -3.72 -18.01
N ALA A 155 -9.81 -3.72 -18.48
CA ALA A 155 -9.27 -4.80 -19.30
C ALA A 155 -9.00 -6.08 -18.49
N ILE A 156 -8.61 -5.99 -17.22
CA ILE A 156 -8.47 -7.13 -16.32
C ILE A 156 -9.84 -7.79 -16.09
N ASP A 157 -10.89 -6.98 -15.87
CA ASP A 157 -12.29 -7.42 -15.74
C ASP A 157 -12.45 -8.60 -14.75
N ARG A 158 -11.94 -8.44 -13.54
CA ARG A 158 -12.10 -9.40 -12.44
C ARG A 158 -12.59 -8.69 -11.19
N PRO A 159 -13.67 -9.16 -10.53
CA PRO A 159 -14.28 -8.48 -9.38
C PRO A 159 -13.39 -8.48 -8.14
N ASN A 160 -12.42 -9.38 -8.06
CA ASN A 160 -11.42 -9.46 -6.98
C ASN A 160 -10.08 -8.83 -7.35
N PHE A 161 -10.00 -8.06 -8.45
CA PHE A 161 -8.81 -7.29 -8.81
C PHE A 161 -9.11 -5.79 -8.68
N GLY A 162 -8.33 -5.09 -7.87
CA GLY A 162 -8.60 -3.70 -7.55
C GLY A 162 -7.35 -2.83 -7.39
N LEU A 163 -7.56 -1.72 -6.71
CA LEU A 163 -6.63 -0.61 -6.56
C LEU A 163 -6.26 -0.40 -5.09
N VAL A 164 -5.00 -0.15 -4.83
CA VAL A 164 -4.56 0.62 -3.66
C VAL A 164 -4.48 2.06 -4.10
N TYR A 165 -5.46 2.85 -3.70
CA TYR A 165 -5.52 4.27 -4.01
C TYR A 165 -4.46 5.03 -3.22
N GLU A 166 -3.58 5.76 -3.89
CA GLU A 166 -2.52 6.53 -3.24
C GLU A 166 -2.44 7.94 -3.83
N PRO A 167 -2.96 8.95 -3.12
CA PRO A 167 -3.00 10.33 -3.59
C PRO A 167 -1.61 10.92 -3.85
N ALA A 168 -0.61 10.59 -3.04
CA ALA A 168 0.75 11.09 -3.21
C ALA A 168 1.37 10.67 -4.56
N ASN A 169 1.18 9.43 -5.00
CA ASN A 169 1.67 8.98 -6.30
C ASN A 169 0.87 9.57 -7.47
N LEU A 170 -0.44 9.79 -7.31
CA LEU A 170 -1.24 10.51 -8.31
C LEU A 170 -0.76 11.96 -8.46
N GLU A 171 -0.48 12.65 -7.35
CA GLU A 171 0.10 13.99 -7.35
C GLU A 171 1.47 14.03 -8.07
N THR A 172 2.36 13.06 -7.79
CA THR A 172 3.65 12.90 -8.48
C THR A 172 3.46 12.75 -10.00
N CYS A 173 2.42 12.06 -10.41
CA CYS A 173 2.04 11.88 -11.82
C CYS A 173 1.20 13.04 -12.39
N ALA A 174 1.14 14.19 -11.71
CA ALA A 174 0.34 15.36 -12.09
C ALA A 174 -1.15 15.03 -12.34
N GLN A 175 -1.69 14.07 -11.59
CA GLN A 175 -3.09 13.68 -11.65
C GLN A 175 -3.88 14.32 -10.52
N ASP A 176 -5.15 14.59 -10.77
CA ASP A 176 -6.09 14.89 -9.70
C ASP A 176 -6.32 13.67 -8.81
N TYR A 177 -6.41 13.90 -7.50
CA TYR A 177 -6.63 12.84 -6.50
C TYR A 177 -7.81 13.14 -5.55
N GLY A 178 -8.65 14.12 -5.90
CA GLY A 178 -9.81 14.51 -5.09
C GLY A 178 -11.06 13.69 -5.40
N GLN A 179 -12.21 14.23 -4.97
CA GLN A 179 -13.50 13.54 -5.01
C GLN A 179 -13.83 12.98 -6.40
N GLY A 180 -13.69 13.76 -7.47
CA GLY A 180 -14.05 13.30 -8.82
C GLY A 180 -13.24 12.09 -9.28
N THR A 181 -11.94 12.01 -8.92
CA THR A 181 -11.09 10.85 -9.21
C THR A 181 -11.49 9.64 -8.34
N ILE A 182 -11.79 9.88 -7.07
CA ILE A 182 -12.23 8.83 -6.15
C ILE A 182 -13.56 8.24 -6.61
N GLU A 183 -14.54 9.05 -6.95
CA GLU A 183 -15.83 8.60 -7.50
C GLU A 183 -15.67 7.78 -8.78
N ARG A 184 -14.80 8.24 -9.70
CA ARG A 184 -14.51 7.55 -10.96
C ARG A 184 -13.91 6.16 -10.75
N LEU A 185 -13.06 5.98 -9.72
CA LEU A 185 -12.36 4.73 -9.42
C LEU A 185 -13.04 3.91 -8.30
N ALA A 186 -14.15 4.38 -7.73
CA ALA A 186 -14.76 3.88 -6.50
C ALA A 186 -14.89 2.36 -6.43
N LYS A 187 -15.42 1.72 -7.48
CA LYS A 187 -15.66 0.27 -7.50
C LYS A 187 -14.40 -0.60 -7.42
N TRP A 188 -13.22 0.00 -7.62
CA TRP A 188 -11.94 -0.70 -7.58
C TRP A 188 -11.08 -0.35 -6.35
N ILE A 189 -11.44 0.65 -5.56
CA ILE A 189 -10.66 1.05 -4.38
C ILE A 189 -10.87 0.02 -3.27
N PHE A 190 -9.90 -0.89 -3.09
CA PHE A 190 -9.94 -1.93 -2.06
C PHE A 190 -9.08 -1.58 -0.85
N ASN A 191 -8.11 -0.70 -1.00
CA ASN A 191 -7.30 -0.16 0.08
C ASN A 191 -6.85 1.26 -0.27
N VAL A 192 -6.53 2.07 0.72
CA VAL A 192 -5.97 3.41 0.56
C VAL A 192 -4.60 3.44 1.22
N TYR A 193 -3.58 3.92 0.50
CA TYR A 193 -2.27 4.22 1.06
C TYR A 193 -2.12 5.72 1.27
N LEU A 194 -1.61 6.10 2.44
CA LEU A 194 -1.29 7.48 2.76
C LEU A 194 0.22 7.66 2.95
N GLN A 195 0.76 8.58 2.22
CA GLN A 195 2.08 9.15 2.31
C GLN A 195 1.94 10.66 2.13
N ASN A 196 2.74 11.47 2.82
CA ASN A 196 2.75 12.91 2.66
C ASN A 196 4.07 13.42 2.09
N GLN A 197 3.97 14.36 1.16
CA GLN A 197 5.11 14.91 0.44
C GLN A 197 4.82 16.33 -0.04
N ILE A 198 5.87 17.10 -0.24
CA ILE A 198 5.80 18.40 -0.90
C ILE A 198 6.61 18.32 -2.18
N LEU A 199 5.96 18.51 -3.34
CA LEU A 199 6.64 18.57 -4.63
C LEU A 199 7.46 19.85 -4.73
N LYS A 200 8.74 19.74 -5.03
CA LYS A 200 9.61 20.88 -5.25
C LYS A 200 10.83 20.51 -6.12
N PRO A 201 11.33 21.44 -6.96
CA PRO A 201 12.40 21.13 -7.91
C PRO A 201 13.72 20.64 -7.27
N ASP A 202 14.01 21.06 -6.04
CA ASP A 202 15.21 20.73 -5.26
C ASP A 202 14.92 19.76 -4.11
N GLY A 203 13.85 18.96 -4.21
CA GLY A 203 13.48 17.95 -3.22
C GLY A 203 14.57 16.89 -3.01
N ALA A 204 14.67 16.39 -1.78
CA ALA A 204 15.68 15.41 -1.38
C ALA A 204 15.49 14.04 -2.09
N LEU A 205 14.30 13.75 -2.56
CA LEU A 205 13.95 12.52 -3.29
C LEU A 205 13.51 12.85 -4.71
N THR A 206 13.80 11.94 -5.63
CA THR A 206 13.32 12.04 -7.02
C THR A 206 12.77 10.70 -7.46
N LEU A 207 11.57 10.71 -8.05
CA LEU A 207 10.95 9.55 -8.67
C LEU A 207 10.77 9.79 -10.17
N PRO A 208 11.25 8.87 -11.02
CA PRO A 208 10.94 8.90 -12.44
C PRO A 208 9.47 8.47 -12.67
N THR A 209 8.85 9.08 -13.66
CA THR A 209 7.51 8.72 -14.14
C THR A 209 7.51 8.61 -15.66
N TRP A 210 6.59 7.85 -16.23
CA TRP A 210 6.41 7.83 -17.68
C TRP A 210 5.61 9.05 -18.17
N CYS A 211 4.68 9.54 -17.34
CA CYS A 211 3.74 10.60 -17.74
C CYS A 211 4.22 12.02 -17.42
N ASN A 212 5.15 12.19 -16.46
CA ASN A 212 5.54 13.53 -15.95
C ASN A 212 7.07 13.70 -15.81
N GLY A 213 7.89 12.77 -16.34
CA GLY A 213 9.35 12.78 -16.21
C GLY A 213 9.82 12.56 -14.76
N ASP A 214 10.97 13.15 -14.43
CA ASP A 214 11.54 13.09 -13.08
C ASP A 214 10.87 14.13 -12.18
N VAL A 215 10.32 13.68 -11.05
CA VAL A 215 9.62 14.54 -10.08
C VAL A 215 10.33 14.49 -8.75
N SER A 216 10.77 15.65 -8.27
CA SER A 216 11.47 15.79 -7.00
C SER A 216 10.51 16.27 -5.90
N PHE A 217 10.73 15.78 -4.68
CA PHE A 217 9.90 16.10 -3.53
C PHE A 217 10.63 15.85 -2.21
N ASP A 218 10.12 16.42 -1.14
CA ASP A 218 10.46 16.04 0.24
C ASP A 218 9.32 15.25 0.86
N LEU A 219 9.64 14.19 1.59
CA LEU A 219 8.69 13.55 2.49
C LEU A 219 8.53 14.41 3.75
N ILE A 220 7.29 14.57 4.19
CA ILE A 220 6.95 15.26 5.44
C ILE A 220 6.04 14.35 6.28
N PRO A 221 5.94 14.54 7.61
CA PRO A 221 5.00 13.78 8.43
C PRO A 221 3.56 13.87 7.88
N ILE A 222 2.80 12.79 7.96
CA ILE A 222 1.40 12.77 7.43
C ILE A 222 0.55 13.84 8.12
N HIS A 223 0.75 14.06 9.40
CA HIS A 223 0.02 15.07 10.19
C HIS A 223 0.55 16.50 10.03
N ALA A 224 1.64 16.70 9.27
CA ALA A 224 2.17 18.03 9.02
C ALA A 224 1.30 18.81 8.02
N SER A 225 1.27 20.12 8.17
CA SER A 225 0.61 21.00 7.22
C SER A 225 1.37 21.08 5.89
N GLY A 226 0.64 21.19 4.79
CA GLY A 226 1.18 21.21 3.42
C GLY A 226 1.25 19.81 2.81
N GLY A 227 1.67 19.72 1.56
CA GLY A 227 1.70 18.46 0.80
C GLY A 227 0.30 17.99 0.38
N VAL A 228 0.07 16.68 0.48
CA VAL A 228 -1.21 16.08 0.09
C VAL A 228 -2.36 16.63 0.94
N ASP A 229 -3.42 17.08 0.27
CA ASP A 229 -4.65 17.55 0.92
C ASP A 229 -5.51 16.35 1.36
N PHE A 230 -5.26 15.87 2.59
CA PHE A 230 -5.99 14.73 3.14
C PHE A 230 -7.46 15.05 3.43
N GLU A 231 -7.84 16.28 3.77
CA GLU A 231 -9.25 16.65 3.95
C GLU A 231 -10.03 16.42 2.65
N ARG A 232 -9.44 16.81 1.53
CA ARG A 232 -9.99 16.57 0.19
C ARG A 232 -10.11 15.08 -0.13
N VAL A 233 -9.11 14.27 0.24
CA VAL A 233 -9.12 12.81 0.05
C VAL A 233 -10.24 12.17 0.88
N PHE A 234 -10.32 12.48 2.18
CA PHE A 234 -11.34 11.91 3.06
C PHE A 234 -12.77 12.38 2.72
N THR A 235 -12.92 13.61 2.21
CA THR A 235 -14.20 14.08 1.67
C THR A 235 -14.63 13.19 0.49
N GLY A 236 -13.73 12.87 -0.42
CA GLY A 236 -14.02 11.96 -1.54
C GLY A 236 -14.32 10.54 -1.10
N LEU A 237 -13.57 9.99 -0.14
CA LEU A 237 -13.81 8.65 0.40
C LEU A 237 -15.18 8.55 1.09
N LYS A 238 -15.57 9.59 1.85
CA LYS A 238 -16.91 9.67 2.46
C LYS A 238 -18.03 9.77 1.40
N ALA A 239 -17.80 10.49 0.30
CA ALA A 239 -18.78 10.66 -0.77
C ALA A 239 -19.11 9.35 -1.50
N ILE A 240 -18.23 8.34 -1.45
CA ILE A 240 -18.46 7.00 -1.99
C ILE A 240 -18.78 5.96 -0.92
N ASP A 241 -19.10 6.39 0.31
CA ASP A 241 -19.34 5.49 1.46
C ASP A 241 -18.22 4.46 1.68
N TYR A 242 -16.96 4.86 1.47
CA TYR A 242 -15.82 3.95 1.64
C TYR A 242 -15.68 3.54 3.12
N ASP A 243 -15.81 2.26 3.40
CA ASP A 243 -15.68 1.66 4.74
C ASP A 243 -14.44 0.75 4.90
N GLY A 244 -13.63 0.67 3.83
CA GLY A 244 -12.45 -0.20 3.79
C GLY A 244 -11.28 0.28 4.64
N THR A 245 -10.09 -0.21 4.31
CA THR A 245 -8.86 0.03 5.07
C THR A 245 -8.11 1.28 4.56
N VAL A 246 -7.70 2.14 5.48
CA VAL A 246 -6.79 3.25 5.25
C VAL A 246 -5.45 2.92 5.92
N THR A 247 -4.40 2.79 5.12
CA THR A 247 -3.09 2.33 5.55
C THR A 247 -2.08 3.48 5.54
N VAL A 248 -1.49 3.78 6.69
CA VAL A 248 -0.31 4.65 6.79
C VAL A 248 0.87 3.94 6.15
N HIS A 249 1.34 4.42 4.99
CA HIS A 249 2.38 3.77 4.18
C HIS A 249 3.62 4.64 4.04
N GLN A 250 4.17 5.09 5.15
CA GLN A 250 5.32 5.99 5.20
C GLN A 250 6.31 5.54 6.27
N SER A 251 7.62 5.74 6.01
CA SER A 251 8.65 5.58 7.04
C SER A 251 8.60 6.75 8.02
N ALA A 252 9.01 6.53 9.27
CA ALA A 252 9.25 7.64 10.19
C ALA A 252 10.23 8.64 9.58
N GLN A 253 9.99 9.92 9.79
CA GLN A 253 10.85 10.97 9.25
C GLN A 253 12.11 11.16 10.10
N PRO A 254 13.21 11.70 9.54
CA PRO A 254 14.40 12.01 10.31
C PRO A 254 14.07 12.90 11.50
N GLY A 255 14.44 12.45 12.70
CA GLY A 255 14.15 13.16 13.97
C GLY A 255 12.89 12.71 14.68
N GLU A 256 12.06 11.85 14.08
CA GLU A 256 10.92 11.20 14.71
C GLU A 256 11.20 9.73 15.02
N THR A 257 10.70 9.26 16.14
CA THR A 257 10.60 7.83 16.40
C THR A 257 9.40 7.22 15.62
N ALA A 258 9.44 5.93 15.37
CA ALA A 258 8.30 5.23 14.76
C ALA A 258 7.00 5.41 15.59
N GLN A 259 7.12 5.49 16.92
CA GLN A 259 5.99 5.69 17.83
C GLN A 259 5.40 7.11 17.72
N GLU A 260 6.24 8.14 17.68
CA GLU A 260 5.78 9.53 17.51
C GLU A 260 5.10 9.72 16.16
N SER A 261 5.72 9.20 15.09
CA SER A 261 5.16 9.26 13.74
C SER A 261 3.83 8.49 13.64
N ALA A 262 3.76 7.26 14.16
CA ALA A 262 2.53 6.47 14.13
C ALA A 262 1.42 7.09 14.98
N GLY A 263 1.73 7.56 16.21
CA GLY A 263 0.76 8.15 17.13
C GLY A 263 0.19 9.45 16.60
N GLY A 264 1.05 10.40 16.21
CA GLY A 264 0.62 11.68 15.65
C GLY A 264 -0.22 11.53 14.37
N THR A 265 0.17 10.56 13.51
CA THR A 265 -0.59 10.25 12.30
C THR A 265 -1.95 9.64 12.64
N ALA A 266 -2.03 8.70 13.58
CA ALA A 266 -3.30 8.07 13.95
C ALA A 266 -4.29 9.08 14.53
N ASP A 267 -3.84 10.00 15.39
CA ASP A 267 -4.69 11.05 15.97
C ASP A 267 -5.20 12.00 14.89
N PHE A 268 -4.34 12.41 13.96
CA PHE A 268 -4.72 13.23 12.82
C PHE A 268 -5.78 12.54 11.95
N LEU A 269 -5.54 11.29 11.55
CA LEU A 269 -6.46 10.56 10.66
C LEU A 269 -7.82 10.29 11.31
N ARG A 270 -7.88 10.03 12.62
CA ARG A 270 -9.16 9.89 13.34
C ARG A 270 -9.99 11.15 13.31
N SER A 271 -9.38 12.33 13.21
CA SER A 271 -10.12 13.58 13.07
C SER A 271 -10.74 13.75 11.67
N LEU A 272 -10.26 13.00 10.68
CA LEU A 272 -10.74 13.04 9.30
C LEU A 272 -11.77 11.93 8.98
N ILE A 273 -11.76 10.79 9.71
CA ILE A 273 -12.69 9.67 9.53
C ILE A 273 -14.04 10.01 10.15
#